data_ab5545cb06230a8d3c9cce8369dcd2b5
#
_entry.id   ab5545cb06230a8d3c9cce8369dcd2b5
#
_cell.length_a   1.000
_cell.length_b   1.000
_cell.length_c   1.000
_cell.angle_alpha   90.00
_cell.angle_beta   90.00
_cell.angle_gamma   90.00
#
_symmetry.space_group_name_H-M   'P 1'
#
loop_
_entity.id
_entity.type
_entity.pdbx_description
1 polymer ?
#
loop_
_entity_poly.entity_id
_entity_poly.type
_entity_poly.pdbx_seq_one_letter_code
_entity_poly.pdbx_strand_id
1 'polypeptide(L)'
;MEISISSFSLLLRFPLKVGIILAVLVGLKATQIVTDKRIEFFREAGSGYDINAYYIAINIVASLEHSIQVFIGAYFAFWIRNPIVVWYSFFIHFLLLTWLCVSWALFLPMIVPQENVTLVVGFFFAFCGLLFSGALPPVTYQGKSI
;
A
#
# COMPACT_ATOMS: atom_id res chain seq x y z
N MET A 1 12.22 33.68 -7.52
CA MET A 1 11.66 33.02 -6.31
C MET A 1 12.41 31.69 -6.14
N GLU A 2 13.55 31.71 -5.47
CA GLU A 2 14.37 30.53 -5.23
C GLU A 2 13.67 29.69 -4.16
N ILE A 3 13.00 28.61 -4.59
CA ILE A 3 12.56 27.58 -3.66
C ILE A 3 13.83 26.89 -3.19
N SER A 4 14.21 27.10 -1.95
CA SER A 4 15.41 26.47 -1.41
C SER A 4 15.27 24.94 -1.51
N ILE A 5 16.37 24.26 -1.82
CA ILE A 5 16.42 22.78 -1.98
C ILE A 5 15.83 22.07 -0.74
N SER A 6 15.96 22.69 0.43
CA SER A 6 15.36 22.22 1.69
C SER A 6 13.83 22.22 1.67
N SER A 7 13.21 23.26 1.09
CA SER A 7 11.75 23.34 0.96
C SER A 7 11.19 22.32 -0.01
N PHE A 8 11.90 22.06 -1.11
CA PHE A 8 11.52 21.05 -2.08
C PHE A 8 11.57 19.63 -1.49
N SER A 9 12.60 19.32 -0.72
CA SER A 9 12.72 18.01 -0.04
C SER A 9 11.62 17.79 1.02
N LEU A 10 11.20 18.83 1.71
CA LEU A 10 10.09 18.79 2.67
C LEU A 10 8.74 18.55 1.97
N LEU A 11 8.52 19.15 0.81
CA LEU A 11 7.31 18.97 0.01
C LEU A 11 7.17 17.55 -0.53
N LEU A 12 8.28 16.92 -0.96
CA LEU A 12 8.29 15.53 -1.42
C LEU A 12 8.08 14.51 -0.30
N ARG A 13 8.53 14.79 0.91
CA ARG A 13 8.43 13.85 2.04
C ARG A 13 7.01 13.64 2.55
N PHE A 14 6.11 14.59 2.34
CA PHE A 14 4.74 14.48 2.83
C PHE A 14 3.94 13.38 2.10
N PRO A 15 3.82 13.39 0.76
CA PRO A 15 3.08 12.35 0.05
C PRO A 15 3.66 10.95 0.32
N LEU A 16 4.97 10.82 0.46
CA LEU A 16 5.61 9.56 0.80
C LEU A 16 5.16 9.02 2.17
N LYS A 17 5.11 9.86 3.19
CA LYS A 17 4.62 9.46 4.52
C LYS A 17 3.15 9.05 4.51
N VAL A 18 2.31 9.83 3.83
CA VAL A 18 0.89 9.49 3.68
C VAL A 18 0.73 8.17 2.92
N GLY A 19 1.52 7.96 1.86
CA GLY A 19 1.52 6.72 1.09
C GLY A 19 1.85 5.49 1.94
N ILE A 20 2.85 5.56 2.82
CA ILE A 20 3.21 4.46 3.72
C ILE A 20 2.06 4.14 4.66
N ILE A 21 1.49 5.15 5.32
CA ILE A 21 0.40 4.95 6.27
C ILE A 21 -0.80 4.31 5.57
N LEU A 22 -1.18 4.82 4.40
CA LEU A 22 -2.27 4.25 3.61
C LEU A 22 -1.95 2.81 3.18
N ALA A 23 -0.74 2.53 2.70
CA ALA A 23 -0.32 1.20 2.29
C ALA A 23 -0.43 0.18 3.43
N VAL A 24 0.04 0.54 4.63
CA VAL A 24 -0.05 -0.33 5.82
C VAL A 24 -1.50 -0.57 6.22
N LEU A 25 -2.32 0.48 6.30
CA LEU A 25 -3.73 0.36 6.69
C LEU A 25 -4.52 -0.48 5.69
N VAL A 26 -4.37 -0.20 4.40
CA VAL A 26 -5.03 -0.94 3.32
C VAL A 26 -4.56 -2.40 3.29
N GLY A 27 -3.26 -2.63 3.41
CA GLY A 27 -2.68 -3.97 3.43
C GLY A 27 -3.22 -4.81 4.59
N LEU A 28 -3.26 -4.28 5.81
CA LEU A 28 -3.81 -4.96 6.97
C LEU A 28 -5.30 -5.27 6.81
N LYS A 29 -6.08 -4.32 6.29
CA LYS A 29 -7.51 -4.51 6.04
C LYS A 29 -7.76 -5.60 5.00
N ALA A 30 -7.06 -5.57 3.88
CA ALA A 30 -7.17 -6.58 2.82
C ALA A 30 -6.80 -7.98 3.33
N THR A 31 -5.80 -8.09 4.20
CA THR A 31 -5.39 -9.35 4.82
C THR A 31 -6.51 -9.94 5.67
N GLN A 32 -7.23 -9.12 6.44
CA GLN A 32 -8.34 -9.58 7.27
C GLN A 32 -9.45 -10.22 6.44
N ILE A 33 -9.76 -9.67 5.26
CA ILE A 33 -10.79 -10.22 4.35
C ILE A 33 -10.48 -11.68 3.97
N VAL A 34 -9.22 -11.99 3.68
CA VAL A 34 -8.81 -13.36 3.33
C VAL A 34 -8.74 -14.25 4.57
N THR A 35 -8.23 -13.73 5.68
CA THR A 35 -8.07 -14.51 6.91
C THR A 35 -9.41 -14.96 7.46
N ASP A 36 -10.41 -14.09 7.48
CA ASP A 36 -11.74 -14.37 8.00
C ASP A 36 -12.49 -15.39 7.12
N LYS A 37 -12.28 -15.36 5.81
CA LYS A 37 -12.95 -16.27 4.86
C LYS A 37 -12.14 -17.52 4.49
N ARG A 38 -10.96 -17.69 5.07
CA ARG A 38 -10.05 -18.80 4.71
C ARG A 38 -10.67 -20.18 4.94
N ILE A 39 -11.40 -20.36 6.04
CA ILE A 39 -12.06 -21.64 6.37
C ILE A 39 -13.19 -21.95 5.38
N GLU A 40 -13.99 -20.94 5.03
CA GLU A 40 -15.07 -21.07 4.04
C GLU A 40 -14.49 -21.42 2.66
N PHE A 41 -13.41 -20.73 2.28
CA PHE A 41 -12.71 -20.99 1.02
C PHE A 41 -12.23 -22.44 0.89
N PHE A 42 -11.60 -23.01 1.92
CA PHE A 42 -11.14 -24.40 1.86
C PHE A 42 -12.30 -25.41 1.78
N ARG A 43 -13.43 -25.11 2.42
CA ARG A 43 -14.64 -25.93 2.34
C ARG A 43 -15.26 -25.90 0.96
N GLU A 44 -15.34 -24.73 0.34
CA GLU A 44 -15.88 -24.55 -1.00
C GLU A 44 -14.96 -25.12 -2.08
N ALA A 45 -13.64 -24.97 -1.94
CA ALA A 45 -12.66 -25.59 -2.83
C ALA A 45 -12.77 -27.11 -2.82
N GLY A 46 -13.09 -27.75 -1.68
CA GLY A 46 -13.35 -29.17 -1.57
C GLY A 46 -14.64 -29.61 -2.29
N SER A 47 -15.59 -28.72 -2.56
CA SER A 47 -16.81 -28.99 -3.30
C SER A 47 -16.69 -28.83 -4.83
N GLY A 48 -15.47 -28.54 -5.34
CA GLY A 48 -15.20 -28.44 -6.78
C GLY A 48 -15.29 -27.01 -7.35
N TYR A 49 -15.22 -26.00 -6.50
CA TYR A 49 -15.20 -24.59 -6.94
C TYR A 49 -13.88 -24.25 -7.63
N ASP A 50 -13.93 -23.45 -8.70
CA ASP A 50 -12.71 -23.01 -9.38
C ASP A 50 -11.96 -21.96 -8.54
N ILE A 51 -10.81 -22.37 -8.02
CA ILE A 51 -9.95 -21.57 -7.14
C ILE A 51 -9.47 -20.29 -7.83
N ASN A 52 -9.18 -20.38 -9.14
CA ASN A 52 -8.67 -19.22 -9.89
C ASN A 52 -9.76 -18.17 -10.07
N ALA A 53 -10.98 -18.60 -10.40
CA ALA A 53 -12.12 -17.69 -10.55
C ALA A 53 -12.43 -16.97 -9.21
N TYR A 54 -12.38 -17.70 -8.11
CA TYR A 54 -12.57 -17.13 -6.77
C TYR A 54 -11.49 -16.08 -6.43
N TYR A 55 -10.22 -16.41 -6.68
CA TYR A 55 -9.11 -15.50 -6.39
C TYR A 55 -9.20 -14.20 -7.22
N ILE A 56 -9.54 -14.31 -8.50
CA ILE A 56 -9.73 -13.13 -9.36
C ILE A 56 -10.90 -12.28 -8.86
N ALA A 57 -12.03 -12.91 -8.51
CA ALA A 57 -13.21 -12.22 -8.02
C ALA A 57 -12.92 -11.44 -6.73
N ILE A 58 -12.25 -12.06 -5.75
CA ILE A 58 -11.91 -11.39 -4.48
C ILE A 58 -10.92 -10.24 -4.69
N ASN A 59 -9.95 -10.38 -5.62
CA ASN A 59 -9.03 -9.31 -5.97
C ASN A 59 -9.75 -8.10 -6.57
N ILE A 60 -10.69 -8.32 -7.49
CA ILE A 60 -11.46 -7.24 -8.12
C ILE A 60 -12.29 -6.49 -7.07
N VAL A 61 -13.03 -7.23 -6.25
CA VAL A 61 -13.90 -6.62 -5.22
C VAL A 61 -13.07 -5.86 -4.18
N ALA A 62 -12.00 -6.48 -3.67
CA ALA A 62 -11.11 -5.82 -2.70
C ALA A 62 -10.44 -4.58 -3.30
N SER A 63 -9.98 -4.63 -4.56
CA SER A 63 -9.37 -3.49 -5.22
C SER A 63 -10.35 -2.33 -5.41
N LEU A 64 -11.60 -2.60 -5.72
CA LEU A 64 -12.65 -1.57 -5.83
C LEU A 64 -12.96 -0.94 -4.47
N GLU A 65 -13.16 -1.74 -3.43
CA GLU A 65 -13.43 -1.24 -2.07
C GLU A 65 -12.29 -0.33 -1.59
N HIS A 66 -11.04 -0.78 -1.73
CA HIS A 66 -9.89 -0.01 -1.28
C HIS A 66 -9.62 1.22 -2.16
N SER A 67 -9.99 1.20 -3.44
CA SER A 67 -9.92 2.38 -4.31
C SER A 67 -10.81 3.51 -3.82
N ILE A 68 -12.01 3.20 -3.34
CA ILE A 68 -12.92 4.19 -2.74
C ILE A 68 -12.31 4.76 -1.45
N GLN A 69 -11.77 3.91 -0.59
CA GLN A 69 -11.13 4.34 0.66
C GLN A 69 -9.93 5.27 0.40
N VAL A 70 -9.10 4.92 -0.58
CA VAL A 70 -7.95 5.75 -0.97
C VAL A 70 -8.39 7.06 -1.61
N PHE A 71 -9.45 7.05 -2.42
CA PHE A 71 -10.00 8.29 -2.98
C PHE A 71 -10.38 9.27 -1.87
N ILE A 72 -11.11 8.80 -0.86
CA ILE A 72 -11.51 9.61 0.28
C ILE A 72 -10.26 10.10 1.05
N GLY A 73 -9.35 9.20 1.40
CA GLY A 73 -8.14 9.54 2.14
C GLY A 73 -7.22 10.51 1.40
N ALA A 74 -7.00 10.29 0.10
CA ALA A 74 -6.21 11.18 -0.74
C ALA A 74 -6.87 12.55 -0.91
N TYR A 75 -8.20 12.60 -1.03
CA TYR A 75 -8.95 13.85 -1.11
C TYR A 75 -8.76 14.71 0.14
N PHE A 76 -8.94 14.12 1.33
CA PHE A 76 -8.71 14.83 2.59
C PHE A 76 -7.25 15.27 2.76
N ALA A 77 -6.29 14.40 2.45
CA ALA A 77 -4.87 14.72 2.54
C ALA A 77 -4.49 15.88 1.60
N PHE A 78 -5.06 15.89 0.40
CA PHE A 78 -4.86 16.95 -0.57
C PHE A 78 -5.47 18.29 -0.10
N TRP A 79 -6.70 18.24 0.41
CA TRP A 79 -7.42 19.43 0.86
C TRP A 79 -6.77 20.09 2.08
N ILE A 80 -6.33 19.29 3.06
CA ILE A 80 -5.67 19.81 4.28
C ILE A 80 -4.31 20.44 3.95
N ARG A 81 -3.55 19.83 3.04
CA ARG A 81 -2.16 20.24 2.80
C ARG A 81 -1.99 21.16 1.59
N ASN A 82 -2.97 21.20 0.70
CA ASN A 82 -2.95 21.98 -0.54
C ASN A 82 -1.58 21.91 -1.27
N PRO A 83 -1.11 20.71 -1.67
CA PRO A 83 0.18 20.54 -2.29
C PRO A 83 0.21 21.20 -3.67
N ILE A 84 1.38 21.65 -4.13
CA ILE A 84 1.58 22.32 -5.44
C ILE A 84 1.45 21.32 -6.61
N VAL A 85 1.11 20.06 -6.33
CA VAL A 85 0.99 18.98 -7.32
C VAL A 85 -0.43 18.93 -7.87
N VAL A 86 -0.58 18.60 -9.15
CA VAL A 86 -1.89 18.41 -9.77
C VAL A 86 -2.61 17.24 -9.12
N TRP A 87 -3.87 17.43 -8.70
CA TRP A 87 -4.71 16.43 -8.04
C TRP A 87 -4.70 15.05 -8.73
N TYR A 88 -4.85 15.03 -10.04
CA TYR A 88 -4.91 13.81 -10.82
C TYR A 88 -3.62 12.97 -10.71
N SER A 89 -2.47 13.60 -10.82
CA SER A 89 -1.18 12.93 -10.68
C SER A 89 -0.99 12.37 -9.27
N PHE A 90 -1.36 13.14 -8.25
CA PHE A 90 -1.33 12.70 -6.86
C PHE A 90 -2.20 11.47 -6.63
N PHE A 91 -3.45 11.51 -7.10
CA PHE A 91 -4.42 10.43 -6.93
C PHE A 91 -3.99 9.13 -7.62
N ILE A 92 -3.52 9.19 -8.87
CA ILE A 92 -3.09 8.00 -9.61
C ILE A 92 -1.97 7.24 -8.89
N HIS A 93 -0.98 7.94 -8.37
CA HIS A 93 0.11 7.28 -7.65
C HIS A 93 -0.40 6.52 -6.41
N PHE A 94 -1.32 7.10 -5.65
CA PHE A 94 -1.91 6.42 -4.50
C PHE A 94 -2.79 5.23 -4.91
N LEU A 95 -3.53 5.36 -6.00
CA LEU A 95 -4.37 4.28 -6.53
C LEU A 95 -3.51 3.07 -6.95
N LEU A 96 -2.44 3.30 -7.71
CA LEU A 96 -1.53 2.25 -8.14
C LEU A 96 -0.82 1.59 -6.95
N LEU A 97 -0.36 2.38 -5.98
CA LEU A 97 0.23 1.87 -4.76
C LEU A 97 -0.76 0.98 -3.99
N THR A 98 -2.02 1.40 -3.91
CA THR A 98 -3.07 0.63 -3.24
C THR A 98 -3.31 -0.71 -3.92
N TRP A 99 -3.43 -0.74 -5.23
CA TRP A 99 -3.63 -1.98 -5.97
C TRP A 99 -2.46 -2.95 -5.76
N LEU A 100 -1.24 -2.44 -5.77
CA LEU A 100 -0.07 -3.25 -5.46
C LEU A 100 -0.14 -3.83 -4.04
N CYS A 101 -0.47 -3.01 -3.05
CA CYS A 101 -0.58 -3.43 -1.65
C CYS A 101 -1.70 -4.46 -1.44
N VAL A 102 -2.87 -4.26 -2.06
CA VAL A 102 -3.99 -5.21 -1.99
C VAL A 102 -3.59 -6.56 -2.57
N SER A 103 -2.96 -6.60 -3.74
CA SER A 103 -2.52 -7.84 -4.36
C SER A 103 -1.53 -8.62 -3.47
N TRP A 104 -0.55 -7.95 -2.87
CA TRP A 104 0.36 -8.58 -1.91
C TRP A 104 -0.34 -9.01 -0.63
N ALA A 105 -1.26 -8.21 -0.13
CA ALA A 105 -2.02 -8.52 1.10
C ALA A 105 -2.95 -9.72 0.93
N LEU A 106 -3.43 -10.00 -0.27
CA LEU A 106 -4.21 -11.19 -0.57
C LEU A 106 -3.32 -12.42 -0.80
N PHE A 107 -2.10 -12.23 -1.30
CA PHE A 107 -1.16 -13.30 -1.58
C PHE A 107 -0.46 -13.83 -0.31
N LEU A 108 0.04 -12.95 0.55
CA LEU A 108 0.81 -13.32 1.74
C LEU A 108 0.05 -14.29 2.70
N PRO A 109 -1.25 -14.10 2.97
CA PRO A 109 -2.01 -15.01 3.84
C PRO A 109 -2.12 -16.43 3.31
N MET A 110 -1.90 -16.65 2.02
CA MET A 110 -1.93 -17.99 1.45
C MET A 110 -0.69 -18.81 1.84
N ILE A 111 0.43 -18.16 2.11
CA ILE A 111 1.72 -18.79 2.42
C ILE A 111 1.95 -18.86 3.93
N VAL A 112 1.51 -17.84 4.66
CA VAL A 112 1.80 -17.68 6.09
C VAL A 112 0.74 -18.38 6.95
N PRO A 113 1.15 -19.06 8.07
CA PRO A 113 0.20 -19.61 9.03
C PRO A 113 -0.71 -18.52 9.62
N GLN A 114 -1.98 -18.86 9.84
CA GLN A 114 -3.04 -17.90 10.22
C GLN A 114 -2.69 -17.08 11.48
N GLU A 115 -2.03 -17.70 12.44
CA GLU A 115 -1.65 -17.09 13.72
C GLU A 115 -0.71 -15.88 13.55
N ASN A 116 0.16 -15.91 12.54
CA ASN A 116 1.22 -14.91 12.33
C ASN A 116 0.97 -13.98 11.13
N VAL A 117 -0.11 -14.18 10.39
CA VAL A 117 -0.40 -13.45 9.14
C VAL A 117 -0.37 -11.94 9.35
N THR A 118 -1.10 -11.44 10.33
CA THR A 118 -1.21 -9.98 10.57
C THR A 118 0.14 -9.35 10.91
N LEU A 119 0.96 -10.07 11.70
CA LEU A 119 2.28 -9.59 12.09
C LEU A 119 3.23 -9.56 10.89
N VAL A 120 3.27 -10.66 10.12
CA VAL A 120 4.16 -10.77 8.94
C VAL A 120 3.78 -9.74 7.87
N VAL A 121 2.49 -9.60 7.60
CA VAL A 121 2.00 -8.62 6.60
C VAL A 121 2.27 -7.20 7.06
N GLY A 122 1.99 -6.89 8.33
CA GLY A 122 2.29 -5.58 8.90
C GLY A 122 3.78 -5.23 8.82
N PHE A 123 4.65 -6.18 9.20
CA PHE A 123 6.10 -5.99 9.09
C PHE A 123 6.56 -5.83 7.64
N PHE A 124 6.03 -6.63 6.71
CA PHE A 124 6.36 -6.57 5.29
C PHE A 124 6.02 -5.18 4.71
N PHE A 125 4.81 -4.67 4.93
CA PHE A 125 4.41 -3.36 4.43
C PHE A 125 5.15 -2.21 5.11
N ALA A 126 5.42 -2.30 6.42
CA ALA A 126 6.22 -1.31 7.12
C ALA A 126 7.65 -1.27 6.58
N PHE A 127 8.26 -2.43 6.35
CA PHE A 127 9.62 -2.55 5.83
C PHE A 127 9.71 -2.02 4.38
N CYS A 128 8.81 -2.47 3.50
CA CYS A 128 8.73 -1.95 2.13
C CYS A 128 8.48 -0.44 2.11
N GLY A 129 7.55 0.03 2.95
CA GLY A 129 7.28 1.45 3.09
C GLY A 129 8.52 2.24 3.52
N LEU A 130 9.30 1.73 4.45
CA LEU A 130 10.52 2.37 4.93
C LEU A 130 11.61 2.42 3.85
N LEU A 131 11.80 1.32 3.11
CA LEU A 131 12.79 1.24 2.03
C LEU A 131 12.45 2.18 0.86
N PHE A 132 11.20 2.19 0.43
CA PHE A 132 10.77 2.92 -0.77
C PHE A 132 10.32 4.36 -0.49
N SER A 133 10.17 4.74 0.77
CA SER A 133 9.73 6.10 1.14
C SER A 133 10.79 7.18 0.99
N GLY A 134 12.06 6.81 0.72
CA GLY A 134 13.15 7.77 0.76
C GLY A 134 13.41 8.36 2.16
N ALA A 135 12.89 7.71 3.22
CA ALA A 135 13.14 8.12 4.60
C ALA A 135 14.60 7.85 5.01
N LEU A 136 15.25 6.88 4.35
CA LEU A 136 16.67 6.63 4.53
C LEU A 136 17.48 7.75 3.85
N PRO A 137 18.52 8.25 4.51
CA PRO A 137 19.37 9.28 3.92
C PRO A 137 19.99 8.73 2.61
N PRO A 138 20.05 9.54 1.53
CA PRO A 138 20.71 9.13 0.32
C PRO A 138 22.15 8.77 0.67
N VAL A 139 22.61 7.62 0.18
CA VAL A 139 24.02 7.24 0.29
C VAL A 139 24.79 8.23 -0.56
N THR A 140 25.26 9.30 0.07
CA THR A 140 26.20 10.22 -0.57
C THR A 140 27.50 9.45 -0.75
N TYR A 141 27.75 9.00 -1.97
CA TYR A 141 29.12 8.67 -2.37
C TYR A 141 29.92 9.97 -2.26
N GLN A 142 30.57 10.16 -1.13
CA GLN A 142 31.69 11.09 -1.06
C GLN A 142 32.79 10.48 -1.96
N GLY A 143 32.71 10.80 -3.23
CA GLY A 143 33.84 10.62 -4.12
C GLY A 143 34.97 11.46 -3.51
N LYS A 144 35.97 10.80 -2.89
CA LYS A 144 37.26 11.40 -2.62
C LYS A 144 37.78 11.84 -4.00
N SER A 145 37.72 13.12 -4.29
CA SER A 145 38.59 13.74 -5.26
C SER A 145 40.00 13.64 -4.70
N ILE A 146 40.78 12.80 -5.33
CA ILE A 146 42.26 12.80 -5.24
C ILE A 146 42.76 13.95 -6.07
#